data_65e76d0f9ada67cba7da7257d612dd1c
#
_entry.id   65e76d0f9ada67cba7da7257d612dd1c
#
_cell.length_a   1.000
_cell.length_b   1.000
_cell.length_c   1.000
_cell.angle_alpha   90.00
_cell.angle_beta   90.00
_cell.angle_gamma   90.00
#
_symmetry.space_group_name_H-M   'P 1'
#
loop_
_entity.id
_entity.type
_entity.pdbx_description
1 polymer ?
#
loop_
_entity_poly.entity_id
_entity_poly.type
_entity_poly.pdbx_seq_one_letter_code
_entity_poly.pdbx_strand_id
1 'polypeptide(L)'
;ISGLENGQKVLYDIEYVLNLDFNLIFYKLSNIVVWFFYYLSNNIFLSIFILLMFYEKFFVKEKNRINTSYFNILLIYLFFIIIFIISAYIFREMEIEYAIRTTMDRLLMTASGFFVYPSIKLLNEKFYRWI
;
A
#
# COMPACT_ATOMS: atom_id res chain seq x y z
N ILE A 1 34.18 4.70 24.00
CA ILE A 1 32.85 4.06 24.23
C ILE A 1 31.74 5.05 23.78
N SER A 2 31.78 5.53 22.55
CA SER A 2 30.79 6.48 22.02
C SER A 2 30.13 6.00 20.73
N GLY A 3 30.09 4.72 20.52
CA GLY A 3 29.60 4.09 19.28
C GLY A 3 28.22 3.51 19.32
N LEU A 4 27.47 3.58 20.41
CA LEU A 4 26.17 2.93 20.59
C LEU A 4 24.97 3.89 20.75
N GLU A 5 25.19 5.20 20.57
CA GLU A 5 24.10 6.18 20.71
C GLU A 5 23.35 6.52 19.41
N ASN A 6 23.70 5.91 18.29
CA ASN A 6 23.00 6.12 17.02
C ASN A 6 21.93 5.04 16.73
N GLY A 7 21.31 4.47 17.74
CA GLY A 7 19.96 3.97 17.58
C GLY A 7 19.07 5.16 17.28
N GLN A 8 18.86 5.47 15.98
CA GLN A 8 17.97 6.53 15.57
C GLN A 8 16.63 6.29 16.26
N LYS A 9 16.38 7.03 17.35
CA LYS A 9 15.04 7.12 17.94
C LYS A 9 14.15 7.58 16.81
N VAL A 10 13.24 6.73 16.40
CA VAL A 10 12.18 7.14 15.49
C VAL A 10 11.33 8.13 16.27
N LEU A 11 11.62 9.40 16.09
CA LEU A 11 10.86 10.48 16.67
C LEU A 11 9.60 10.67 15.81
N TYR A 12 8.46 10.70 16.49
CA TYR A 12 7.19 11.02 15.86
C TYR A 12 6.87 12.46 16.18
N ASP A 13 6.74 13.26 15.16
CA ASP A 13 6.26 14.63 15.29
C ASP A 13 4.76 14.64 14.98
N ILE A 14 3.99 14.77 16.03
CA ILE A 14 2.51 14.87 15.95
C ILE A 14 2.10 16.35 15.95
N GLU A 15 2.97 17.25 16.39
CA GLU A 15 2.63 18.63 16.67
C GLU A 15 2.13 19.38 15.42
N TYR A 16 2.77 19.19 14.28
CA TYR A 16 2.36 19.81 13.02
C TYR A 16 1.00 19.31 12.51
N VAL A 17 0.64 18.05 12.83
CA VAL A 17 -0.69 17.50 12.48
C VAL A 17 -1.75 18.10 13.36
N LEU A 18 -1.49 18.25 14.67
CA LEU A 18 -2.40 18.88 15.62
C LEU A 18 -2.57 20.37 15.31
N ASN A 19 -1.53 21.05 14.86
CA ASN A 19 -1.56 22.46 14.48
C ASN A 19 -2.13 22.68 13.07
N LEU A 20 -2.54 21.61 12.35
CA LEU A 20 -3.10 21.65 11.01
C LEU A 20 -2.23 22.41 10.00
N ASP A 21 -0.92 22.14 10.03
CA ASP A 21 -0.02 22.65 8.97
C ASP A 21 -0.30 21.95 7.64
N PHE A 22 -1.30 22.46 6.92
CA PHE A 22 -1.76 21.89 5.65
C PHE A 22 -0.65 21.83 4.59
N ASN A 23 0.28 22.78 4.59
CA ASN A 23 1.36 22.81 3.59
C ASN A 23 2.29 21.62 3.79
N LEU A 24 2.69 21.35 5.02
CA LEU A 24 3.56 20.23 5.36
C LEU A 24 2.84 18.88 5.17
N ILE A 25 1.58 18.80 5.59
CA ILE A 25 0.75 17.60 5.40
C ILE A 25 0.61 17.28 3.90
N PHE A 26 0.27 18.28 3.08
CA PHE A 26 0.13 18.08 1.65
C PHE A 26 1.44 17.70 0.96
N TYR A 27 2.55 18.33 1.34
CA TYR A 27 3.89 17.96 0.87
C TYR A 27 4.22 16.50 1.17
N LYS A 28 4.00 16.06 2.42
CA LYS A 28 4.24 14.66 2.81
C LYS A 28 3.32 13.70 2.07
N LEU A 29 2.03 14.00 1.96
CA LEU A 29 1.07 13.18 1.22
C LEU A 29 1.43 13.03 -0.25
N SER A 30 1.80 14.10 -0.93
CA SER A 30 2.19 14.04 -2.35
C SER A 30 3.41 13.14 -2.55
N ASN A 31 4.42 13.24 -1.69
CA ASN A 31 5.58 12.35 -1.74
C ASN A 31 5.20 10.89 -1.48
N ILE A 32 4.36 10.62 -0.47
CA ILE A 32 3.87 9.26 -0.17
C ILE A 32 3.19 8.66 -1.41
N VAL A 33 2.29 9.41 -2.04
CA VAL A 33 1.54 8.95 -3.22
C VAL A 33 2.48 8.63 -4.39
N VAL A 34 3.39 9.55 -4.74
CA VAL A 34 4.33 9.35 -5.84
C VAL A 34 5.19 8.11 -5.62
N TRP A 35 5.80 7.99 -4.46
CA TRP A 35 6.66 6.85 -4.13
C TRP A 35 5.89 5.54 -3.96
N PHE A 36 4.66 5.61 -3.45
CA PHE A 36 3.79 4.44 -3.36
C PHE A 36 3.55 3.83 -4.75
N PHE A 37 3.19 4.64 -5.74
CA PHE A 37 3.00 4.15 -7.11
C PHE A 37 4.30 3.64 -7.74
N TYR A 38 5.44 4.29 -7.47
CA TYR A 38 6.74 3.83 -7.92
C TYR A 38 7.06 2.42 -7.40
N TYR A 39 6.98 2.21 -6.09
CA TYR A 39 7.25 0.91 -5.50
C TYR A 39 6.17 -0.13 -5.78
N LEU A 40 4.92 0.31 -5.93
CA LEU A 40 3.83 -0.56 -6.34
C LEU A 40 4.10 -1.16 -7.73
N SER A 41 4.59 -0.38 -8.68
CA SER A 41 4.92 -0.88 -10.03
C SER A 41 6.02 -1.94 -10.01
N ASN A 42 6.90 -1.91 -9.03
CA ASN A 42 7.94 -2.92 -8.83
C ASN A 42 7.42 -4.18 -8.11
N ASN A 43 6.26 -4.10 -7.46
CA ASN A 43 5.64 -5.22 -6.75
C ASN A 43 4.62 -5.92 -7.65
N ILE A 44 5.09 -6.92 -8.41
CA ILE A 44 4.30 -7.62 -9.44
C ILE A 44 2.99 -8.19 -8.88
N PHE A 45 3.00 -8.86 -7.72
CA PHE A 45 1.81 -9.52 -7.18
C PHE A 45 0.74 -8.53 -6.76
N LEU A 46 1.11 -7.46 -6.07
CA LEU A 46 0.18 -6.43 -5.65
C LEU A 46 -0.38 -5.65 -6.85
N SER A 47 0.46 -5.35 -7.84
CA SER A 47 0.05 -4.70 -9.09
C SER A 47 -0.94 -5.55 -9.89
N ILE A 48 -0.65 -6.84 -10.07
CA ILE A 48 -1.56 -7.77 -10.75
C ILE A 48 -2.89 -7.85 -9.99
N PHE A 49 -2.85 -7.96 -8.66
CA PHE A 49 -4.06 -8.01 -7.85
C PHE A 49 -4.92 -6.75 -8.05
N ILE A 50 -4.33 -5.56 -7.97
CA ILE A 50 -5.05 -4.30 -8.18
C ILE A 50 -5.63 -4.22 -9.59
N LEU A 51 -4.86 -4.56 -10.62
CA LEU A 51 -5.35 -4.57 -12.01
C LEU A 51 -6.51 -5.54 -12.21
N LEU A 52 -6.42 -6.75 -11.65
CA LEU A 52 -7.51 -7.72 -11.71
C LEU A 52 -8.76 -7.22 -11.00
N MET A 53 -8.59 -6.53 -9.87
CA MET A 53 -9.67 -5.91 -9.13
C MET A 53 -10.41 -4.86 -9.95
N PHE A 54 -9.65 -3.94 -10.56
CA PHE A 54 -10.23 -2.93 -11.44
C PHE A 54 -10.98 -3.57 -12.61
N TYR A 55 -10.37 -4.56 -13.25
CA TYR A 55 -10.99 -5.27 -14.35
C TYR A 55 -12.32 -5.93 -13.92
N GLU A 56 -12.35 -6.64 -12.79
CA GLU A 56 -13.58 -7.27 -12.27
C GLU A 56 -14.67 -6.24 -11.97
N LYS A 57 -14.30 -5.12 -11.37
CA LYS A 57 -15.25 -4.10 -10.94
C LYS A 57 -15.87 -3.35 -12.13
N PHE A 58 -15.08 -3.04 -13.15
CA PHE A 58 -15.50 -2.14 -14.23
C PHE A 58 -15.92 -2.86 -15.51
N PHE A 59 -15.36 -4.02 -15.81
CA PHE A 59 -15.57 -4.70 -17.10
C PHE A 59 -16.39 -5.97 -17.00
N VAL A 60 -16.53 -6.57 -15.82
CA VAL A 60 -17.32 -7.81 -15.66
C VAL A 60 -18.74 -7.48 -15.24
N LYS A 61 -19.75 -8.01 -15.98
CA LYS A 61 -21.17 -7.88 -15.63
C LYS A 61 -21.44 -8.55 -14.29
N GLU A 62 -22.35 -7.99 -13.50
CA GLU A 62 -22.67 -8.47 -12.14
C GLU A 62 -22.95 -9.98 -12.06
N LYS A 63 -23.66 -10.53 -13.04
CA LYS A 63 -24.01 -11.96 -13.09
C LYS A 63 -22.79 -12.89 -13.18
N ASN A 64 -21.67 -12.39 -13.67
CA ASN A 64 -20.42 -13.15 -13.90
C ASN A 64 -19.30 -12.78 -12.92
N ARG A 65 -19.59 -11.97 -11.91
CA ARG A 65 -18.60 -11.59 -10.90
C ARG A 65 -18.26 -12.77 -10.01
N ILE A 66 -16.98 -12.85 -9.66
CA ILE A 66 -16.47 -13.79 -8.66
C ILE A 66 -17.09 -13.46 -7.30
N ASN A 67 -17.22 -14.48 -6.46
CA ASN A 67 -17.83 -14.36 -5.14
C ASN A 67 -17.38 -13.08 -4.39
N THR A 68 -18.32 -12.15 -4.24
CA THR A 68 -18.08 -10.78 -3.79
C THR A 68 -17.58 -10.68 -2.35
N SER A 69 -17.92 -11.62 -1.49
CA SER A 69 -17.56 -11.57 -0.07
C SER A 69 -16.06 -11.67 0.16
N TYR A 70 -15.42 -12.63 -0.49
CA TYR A 70 -13.96 -12.80 -0.37
C TYR A 70 -13.19 -11.59 -0.92
N PHE A 71 -13.68 -11.05 -2.01
CA PHE A 71 -13.14 -9.88 -2.66
C PHE A 71 -13.22 -8.62 -1.79
N ASN A 72 -14.36 -8.43 -1.13
CA ASN A 72 -14.56 -7.30 -0.23
C ASN A 72 -13.62 -7.36 0.98
N ILE A 73 -13.35 -8.55 1.52
CA ILE A 73 -12.38 -8.70 2.61
C ILE A 73 -10.98 -8.25 2.17
N LEU A 74 -10.54 -8.65 0.96
CA LEU A 74 -9.24 -8.24 0.44
C LEU A 74 -9.15 -6.74 0.16
N LEU A 75 -10.26 -6.12 -0.31
CA LEU A 75 -10.34 -4.67 -0.47
C LEU A 75 -10.20 -3.93 0.86
N ILE A 76 -10.89 -4.40 1.88
CA ILE A 76 -10.81 -3.84 3.22
C ILE A 76 -9.37 -3.95 3.74
N TYR A 77 -8.73 -5.11 3.53
CA TYR A 77 -7.34 -5.30 3.92
C TYR A 77 -6.39 -4.36 3.18
N LEU A 78 -6.55 -4.20 1.87
CA LEU A 78 -5.78 -3.24 1.08
C LEU A 78 -5.96 -1.80 1.58
N PHE A 79 -7.19 -1.42 1.92
CA PHE A 79 -7.49 -0.11 2.48
C PHE A 79 -6.77 0.12 3.82
N PHE A 80 -6.76 -0.87 4.71
CA PHE A 80 -6.02 -0.78 5.97
C PHE A 80 -4.52 -0.67 5.77
N ILE A 81 -3.94 -1.38 4.78
CA ILE A 81 -2.51 -1.25 4.43
C ILE A 81 -2.20 0.17 3.98
N ILE A 82 -3.04 0.76 3.12
CA ILE A 82 -2.84 2.12 2.64
C ILE A 82 -2.91 3.12 3.79
N ILE A 83 -3.91 3.01 4.67
CA ILE A 83 -4.02 3.86 5.87
C ILE A 83 -2.79 3.71 6.76
N PHE A 84 -2.34 2.47 6.99
CA PHE A 84 -1.15 2.20 7.80
C PHE A 84 0.10 2.86 7.21
N ILE A 85 0.32 2.73 5.88
CA ILE A 85 1.44 3.35 5.18
C ILE A 85 1.38 4.88 5.30
N ILE A 86 0.22 5.47 5.04
CA ILE A 86 0.04 6.93 5.15
C ILE A 86 0.35 7.38 6.59
N SER A 87 -0.23 6.72 7.59
CA SER A 87 -0.01 7.08 9.00
C SER A 87 1.46 6.93 9.39
N ALA A 88 2.11 5.84 8.99
CA ALA A 88 3.50 5.58 9.33
C ALA A 88 4.46 6.66 8.82
N TYR A 89 4.16 7.27 7.68
CA TYR A 89 5.04 8.31 7.10
C TYR A 89 4.61 9.72 7.48
N ILE A 90 3.32 10.00 7.64
CA ILE A 90 2.85 11.31 8.08
C ILE A 90 3.42 11.66 9.46
N PHE A 91 3.33 10.74 10.41
CA PHE A 91 3.77 10.99 11.78
C PHE A 91 5.29 10.91 11.99
N ARG A 92 6.07 10.64 10.96
CA ARG A 92 7.53 10.51 11.07
C ARG A 92 8.20 11.87 10.99
N GLU A 93 9.10 12.18 11.96
CA GLU A 93 9.89 13.41 11.99
C GLU A 93 10.97 13.46 10.92
N MET A 94 11.48 12.31 10.49
CA MET A 94 12.54 12.22 9.48
C MET A 94 12.12 12.80 8.14
N GLU A 95 13.12 13.21 7.36
CA GLU A 95 12.94 13.58 5.97
C GLU A 95 12.20 12.47 5.23
N ILE A 96 11.02 12.82 4.72
CA ILE A 96 10.04 11.84 4.23
C ILE A 96 10.59 11.00 3.08
N GLU A 97 11.36 11.60 2.19
CA GLU A 97 11.93 10.91 1.04
C GLU A 97 12.90 9.81 1.46
N TYR A 98 13.78 10.10 2.44
CA TYR A 98 14.70 9.11 2.98
C TYR A 98 13.95 7.96 3.67
N ALA A 99 12.94 8.29 4.48
CA ALA A 99 12.14 7.30 5.18
C ALA A 99 11.44 6.35 4.19
N ILE A 100 10.83 6.90 3.14
CA ILE A 100 10.13 6.12 2.12
C ILE A 100 11.11 5.21 1.36
N ARG A 101 12.20 5.73 0.87
CA ARG A 101 13.21 4.96 0.11
C ARG A 101 13.76 3.76 0.87
N THR A 102 13.89 3.88 2.19
CA THR A 102 14.48 2.83 3.02
C THR A 102 13.49 1.77 3.50
N THR A 103 12.20 2.08 3.55
CA THR A 103 11.22 1.19 4.22
C THR A 103 9.99 0.84 3.39
N MET A 104 9.60 1.65 2.38
CA MET A 104 8.37 1.43 1.62
C MET A 104 8.37 0.09 0.89
N ASP A 105 9.47 -0.27 0.26
CA ASP A 105 9.59 -1.55 -0.46
C ASP A 105 9.35 -2.74 0.47
N ARG A 106 9.93 -2.72 1.66
CA ARG A 106 9.74 -3.78 2.67
C ARG A 106 8.29 -3.87 3.16
N LEU A 107 7.63 -2.73 3.36
CA LEU A 107 6.22 -2.70 3.76
C LEU A 107 5.33 -3.29 2.67
N LEU A 108 5.56 -2.93 1.42
CA LEU A 108 4.82 -3.47 0.28
C LEU A 108 5.12 -4.95 0.04
N MET A 109 6.36 -5.40 0.20
CA MET A 109 6.71 -6.82 0.11
C MET A 109 5.99 -7.65 1.17
N THR A 110 5.97 -7.18 2.42
CA THR A 110 5.25 -7.86 3.49
C THR A 110 3.76 -7.95 3.19
N ALA A 111 3.17 -6.84 2.71
CA ALA A 111 1.77 -6.79 2.31
C ALA A 111 1.47 -7.72 1.12
N SER A 112 2.37 -7.78 0.12
CA SER A 112 2.16 -8.53 -1.12
C SER A 112 1.98 -10.03 -0.88
N GLY A 113 2.60 -10.59 0.14
CA GLY A 113 2.44 -12.00 0.48
C GLY A 113 0.98 -12.43 0.65
N PHE A 114 0.14 -11.55 1.18
CA PHE A 114 -1.30 -11.81 1.32
C PHE A 114 -2.07 -11.78 0.00
N PHE A 115 -1.53 -11.14 -1.04
CA PHE A 115 -2.19 -11.00 -2.34
C PHE A 115 -1.73 -12.04 -3.38
N VAL A 116 -0.70 -12.83 -3.10
CA VAL A 116 -0.20 -13.86 -4.01
C VAL A 116 -1.26 -14.91 -4.30
N TYR A 117 -1.80 -15.53 -3.26
CA TYR A 117 -2.81 -16.58 -3.40
C TYR A 117 -4.10 -16.08 -4.09
N PRO A 118 -4.69 -14.94 -3.66
CA PRO A 118 -5.84 -14.36 -4.36
C PRO A 118 -5.58 -14.07 -5.83
N SER A 119 -4.41 -13.53 -6.16
CA SER A 119 -4.04 -13.22 -7.55
C SER A 119 -4.00 -14.47 -8.41
N ILE A 120 -3.38 -15.54 -7.92
CA ILE A 120 -3.31 -16.83 -8.60
C ILE A 120 -4.71 -17.42 -8.78
N LYS A 121 -5.52 -17.38 -7.72
CA LYS A 121 -6.91 -17.88 -7.77
C LYS A 121 -7.74 -17.13 -8.80
N LEU A 122 -7.66 -15.79 -8.81
CA LEU A 122 -8.38 -14.97 -9.78
C LEU A 122 -7.95 -15.23 -11.22
N LEU A 123 -6.65 -15.38 -11.46
CA LEU A 123 -6.12 -15.72 -12.79
C LEU A 123 -6.63 -17.10 -13.24
N ASN A 124 -6.60 -18.09 -12.35
CA ASN A 124 -7.04 -19.44 -12.65
C ASN A 124 -8.54 -19.50 -12.96
N GLU A 125 -9.38 -18.88 -12.15
CA GLU A 125 -10.83 -18.81 -12.37
C GLU A 125 -11.18 -18.11 -13.69
N LYS A 126 -10.41 -17.12 -14.10
CA LYS A 126 -10.58 -16.47 -15.41
C LYS A 126 -10.14 -17.34 -16.55
N PHE A 127 -8.99 -17.99 -16.42
CA PHE A 127 -8.50 -18.89 -17.47
C PHE A 127 -9.50 -20.00 -17.81
N TYR A 128 -10.12 -20.60 -16.79
CA TYR A 128 -11.18 -21.61 -17.00
C TYR A 128 -12.46 -21.07 -17.62
N ARG A 129 -12.73 -19.77 -17.57
CA ARG A 129 -13.91 -19.17 -18.22
C ARG A 129 -13.67 -18.79 -19.69
N TRP A 130 -12.42 -18.78 -20.13
CA TRP A 130 -12.05 -18.47 -21.51
C TRP A 130 -11.89 -19.72 -22.39
N ILE A 131 -11.78 -20.89 -21.77
CA ILE A 131 -11.80 -22.22 -22.41
C ILE A 131 -13.21 -22.80 -22.36
#